data_4c294dd05559050166566f4fa01c41f5
#
_entry.id   4c294dd05559050166566f4fa01c41f5
#
_cell.length_a   1.000
_cell.length_b   1.000
_cell.length_c   1.000
_cell.angle_alpha   90.00
_cell.angle_beta   90.00
_cell.angle_gamma   90.00
#
_symmetry.space_group_name_H-M   'P 1'
#
loop_
_entity.id
_entity.type
_entity.pdbx_description
1 polymer ?
#
loop_
_entity_poly.entity_id
_entity_poly.type
_entity_poly.pdbx_seq_one_letter_code
_entity_poly.pdbx_strand_id
1 'polypeptide(L)'
;MYSLMKYLCTIILACMLLCSCTNGRTGEATEGDTLSLRHARHVCAVKCADIVSIDIRNPWDTTALLRSIRVKVPIKRAAVYSATHAALLEELGASEHIGGIFDTKYLRNSRLKEDIAKGDIRDLGTSNAVNLEQIMDLQPDLLMPSPYESQGGYGRLEQMDIPIMECADYMEVSPLARAEWIRVYGMLFGVEQLADSLFNEIEQRYNGLKALASTCKERPRLLTERPLSGTWHVPNGESTTGILYRDAGADYLFADIPGSGASAMSIEMVLDRALHADIWLIKSFGPLTKEQLIDDTPACKHIPARLQVCNTEEVPFFEETPFHPEYLLENLISVLHPELGVKAEHEYFK
;
A
#
# COMPACT_ATOMS: atom_id res chain seq x y z
N MET A 1 24.42 3.45 -70.38
CA MET A 1 24.68 3.41 -68.93
C MET A 1 23.60 4.14 -68.09
N TYR A 2 23.04 5.24 -68.56
CA TYR A 2 21.97 5.99 -67.87
C TYR A 2 20.58 5.29 -67.84
N SER A 3 20.27 4.47 -68.83
CA SER A 3 18.97 3.77 -68.90
C SER A 3 18.86 2.61 -67.91
N LEU A 4 19.94 1.86 -67.68
CA LEU A 4 19.94 0.74 -66.74
C LEU A 4 19.84 1.16 -65.27
N MET A 5 20.37 2.36 -64.96
CA MET A 5 20.33 2.94 -63.59
C MET A 5 18.92 3.45 -63.22
N LYS A 6 18.10 3.86 -64.17
CA LYS A 6 16.70 4.27 -63.94
C LYS A 6 15.79 3.06 -63.63
N TYR A 7 16.01 1.93 -64.26
CA TYR A 7 15.27 0.68 -63.98
C TYR A 7 15.66 0.05 -62.63
N LEU A 8 16.93 0.21 -62.24
CA LEU A 8 17.40 -0.27 -60.93
C LEU A 8 16.81 0.53 -59.77
N CYS A 9 16.71 1.88 -59.93
CA CYS A 9 16.07 2.73 -58.91
C CYS A 9 14.55 2.52 -58.80
N THR A 10 13.85 2.21 -59.91
CA THR A 10 12.40 1.91 -59.88
C THR A 10 12.10 0.55 -59.26
N ILE A 11 12.98 -0.45 -59.45
CA ILE A 11 12.82 -1.78 -58.82
C ILE A 11 13.11 -1.73 -57.34
N ILE A 12 14.10 -0.91 -56.88
CA ILE A 12 14.41 -0.73 -55.48
C ILE A 12 13.28 0.03 -54.76
N LEU A 13 12.62 1.01 -55.43
CA LEU A 13 11.47 1.73 -54.86
C LEU A 13 10.20 0.89 -54.81
N ALA A 14 10.02 -0.06 -55.76
CA ALA A 14 8.91 -1.01 -55.76
C ALA A 14 9.07 -2.13 -54.72
N CYS A 15 10.31 -2.55 -54.39
CA CYS A 15 10.56 -3.53 -53.32
C CYS A 15 10.39 -2.99 -51.90
N MET A 16 10.46 -1.64 -51.70
CA MET A 16 10.20 -1.05 -50.37
C MET A 16 8.71 -0.94 -50.02
N LEU A 17 7.81 -1.20 -50.96
CA LEU A 17 6.37 -1.16 -50.73
C LEU A 17 5.70 -2.52 -50.47
N LEU A 18 6.47 -3.63 -50.44
CA LEU A 18 5.94 -4.96 -50.21
C LEU A 18 6.44 -5.68 -48.95
N CYS A 19 7.13 -4.98 -48.06
CA CYS A 19 7.52 -5.52 -46.74
C CYS A 19 6.68 -4.86 -45.61
N SER A 20 5.35 -4.94 -45.72
CA SER A 20 4.47 -4.60 -44.61
C SER A 20 3.35 -5.63 -44.51
N CYS A 21 3.73 -6.87 -44.16
CA CYS A 21 2.82 -7.87 -43.62
C CYS A 21 3.61 -8.73 -42.66
N THR A 22 3.94 -8.17 -41.51
CA THR A 22 4.19 -8.99 -40.32
C THR A 22 2.86 -9.07 -39.61
N ASN A 23 2.29 -10.27 -39.58
CA ASN A 23 1.22 -10.66 -38.67
C ASN A 23 1.66 -10.46 -37.22
N GLY A 24 1.68 -9.21 -36.75
CA GLY A 24 1.53 -8.92 -35.35
C GLY A 24 0.03 -8.98 -35.07
N ARG A 25 -0.38 -9.83 -34.15
CA ARG A 25 -1.70 -9.70 -33.50
C ARG A 25 -1.75 -8.28 -32.94
N THR A 26 -2.33 -7.37 -33.72
CA THR A 26 -2.84 -6.10 -33.22
C THR A 26 -4.04 -6.47 -32.33
N GLY A 27 -3.78 -6.66 -31.03
CA GLY A 27 -4.86 -6.45 -30.09
C GLY A 27 -5.42 -5.06 -30.41
N GLU A 28 -6.69 -4.97 -30.76
CA GLU A 28 -7.42 -3.71 -30.86
C GLU A 28 -7.09 -2.96 -29.57
N ALA A 29 -6.36 -1.86 -29.72
CA ALA A 29 -6.23 -0.88 -28.65
C ALA A 29 -7.67 -0.34 -28.48
N THR A 30 -8.39 -0.88 -27.54
CA THR A 30 -9.65 -0.29 -27.09
C THR A 30 -9.30 1.11 -26.61
N GLU A 31 -9.80 2.15 -27.29
CA GLU A 31 -9.77 3.52 -26.80
C GLU A 31 -10.54 3.53 -25.48
N GLY A 32 -9.82 3.43 -24.38
CA GLY A 32 -10.33 3.46 -23.02
C GLY A 32 -9.73 4.62 -22.27
N ASP A 33 -10.43 5.12 -21.27
CA ASP A 33 -9.94 6.14 -20.38
C ASP A 33 -8.89 5.53 -19.44
N THR A 34 -7.63 5.91 -19.64
CA THR A 34 -6.52 5.52 -18.75
C THR A 34 -6.55 6.34 -17.49
N LEU A 35 -6.57 5.69 -16.33
CA LEU A 35 -6.45 6.37 -15.05
C LEU A 35 -5.07 7.04 -14.93
N SER A 36 -5.07 8.37 -14.87
CA SER A 36 -3.84 9.13 -14.72
C SER A 36 -3.40 9.14 -13.26
N LEU A 37 -2.33 8.38 -12.96
CA LEU A 37 -1.71 8.29 -11.63
C LEU A 37 -0.41 9.12 -11.62
N ARG A 38 -0.24 9.92 -10.55
CA ARG A 38 0.92 10.82 -10.40
C ARG A 38 2.03 10.21 -9.55
N HIS A 39 1.67 9.38 -8.59
CA HIS A 39 2.56 8.83 -7.59
C HIS A 39 2.67 7.31 -7.70
N ALA A 40 1.55 6.58 -7.79
CA ALA A 40 1.52 5.13 -7.86
C ALA A 40 2.22 4.61 -9.12
N ARG A 41 3.02 3.56 -8.96
CA ARG A 41 3.87 3.01 -10.02
C ARG A 41 3.64 1.53 -10.30
N HIS A 42 3.06 0.83 -9.33
CA HIS A 42 2.85 -0.62 -9.44
C HIS A 42 1.50 -1.00 -10.06
N VAL A 43 0.69 -0.03 -10.47
CA VAL A 43 -0.60 -0.27 -11.11
C VAL A 43 -0.82 0.61 -12.32
N CYS A 44 -1.48 0.06 -13.33
CA CYS A 44 -2.03 0.79 -14.46
C CYS A 44 -3.46 0.30 -14.66
N ALA A 45 -4.42 1.21 -14.79
CA ALA A 45 -5.83 0.88 -15.00
C ALA A 45 -6.40 1.63 -16.20
N VAL A 46 -7.16 0.92 -17.04
CA VAL A 46 -7.82 1.46 -18.22
C VAL A 46 -9.26 1.03 -18.20
N LYS A 47 -10.18 1.98 -18.25
CA LYS A 47 -11.63 1.73 -18.31
C LYS A 47 -12.15 1.89 -19.74
N CYS A 48 -12.84 0.88 -20.22
CA CYS A 48 -13.54 0.89 -21.50
C CYS A 48 -14.99 0.44 -21.27
N ALA A 49 -15.92 1.37 -21.34
CA ALA A 49 -17.34 1.15 -20.97
C ALA A 49 -17.48 0.58 -19.54
N ASP A 50 -17.99 -0.64 -19.41
CA ASP A 50 -18.19 -1.34 -18.14
C ASP A 50 -17.08 -2.37 -17.85
N ILE A 51 -15.95 -2.31 -18.55
CA ILE A 51 -14.79 -3.17 -18.33
C ILE A 51 -13.60 -2.34 -17.89
N VAL A 52 -12.93 -2.76 -16.82
CA VAL A 52 -11.64 -2.23 -16.38
C VAL A 52 -10.56 -3.28 -16.60
N SER A 53 -9.50 -2.89 -17.28
CA SER A 53 -8.27 -3.67 -17.41
C SER A 53 -7.24 -3.11 -16.43
N ILE A 54 -6.66 -3.98 -15.61
CA ILE A 54 -5.66 -3.59 -14.62
C ILE A 54 -4.41 -4.43 -14.83
N ASP A 55 -3.28 -3.75 -14.98
CA ASP A 55 -1.96 -4.33 -14.97
C ASP A 55 -1.24 -3.99 -13.67
N ILE A 56 -0.83 -5.00 -12.91
CA ILE A 56 -0.10 -4.86 -11.68
C ILE A 56 1.36 -5.25 -11.96
N ARG A 57 2.26 -4.30 -11.80
CA ARG A 57 3.69 -4.51 -11.99
C ARG A 57 4.25 -5.31 -10.84
N ASN A 58 5.20 -6.18 -11.14
CA ASN A 58 5.86 -6.96 -10.11
C ASN A 58 6.82 -6.05 -9.29
N PRO A 59 6.56 -5.85 -7.97
CA PRO A 59 7.42 -5.00 -7.16
C PRO A 59 8.83 -5.57 -6.94
N TRP A 60 9.00 -6.89 -7.09
CA TRP A 60 10.28 -7.60 -6.91
C TRP A 60 11.04 -7.79 -8.22
N ASP A 61 10.33 -7.69 -9.37
CA ASP A 61 10.92 -7.74 -10.71
C ASP A 61 10.23 -6.70 -11.60
N THR A 62 10.79 -5.51 -11.64
CA THR A 62 10.22 -4.36 -12.37
C THR A 62 10.13 -4.54 -13.88
N THR A 63 10.69 -5.62 -14.43
CA THR A 63 10.63 -5.96 -15.86
C THR A 63 9.41 -6.81 -16.21
N ALA A 64 8.71 -7.34 -15.22
CA ALA A 64 7.56 -8.22 -15.36
C ALA A 64 6.27 -7.62 -14.78
N LEU A 65 5.14 -8.12 -15.27
CA LEU A 65 3.87 -7.95 -14.58
C LEU A 65 3.70 -9.04 -13.53
N LEU A 66 3.19 -8.66 -12.37
CA LEU A 66 2.73 -9.60 -11.35
C LEU A 66 1.44 -10.25 -11.84
N ARG A 67 0.49 -9.42 -12.32
CA ARG A 67 -0.80 -9.86 -12.82
C ARG A 67 -1.43 -8.86 -13.78
N SER A 68 -2.20 -9.37 -14.74
CA SER A 68 -3.14 -8.61 -15.56
C SER A 68 -4.54 -9.19 -15.38
N ILE A 69 -5.52 -8.33 -15.14
CA ILE A 69 -6.92 -8.74 -15.01
C ILE A 69 -7.83 -7.86 -15.87
N ARG A 70 -8.98 -8.41 -16.21
CA ARG A 70 -10.09 -7.67 -16.83
C ARG A 70 -11.34 -7.98 -16.05
N VAL A 71 -12.01 -6.96 -15.55
CA VAL A 71 -13.19 -7.11 -14.71
C VAL A 71 -14.32 -6.22 -15.19
N LYS A 72 -15.54 -6.70 -15.03
CA LYS A 72 -16.73 -5.87 -15.23
C LYS A 72 -16.97 -5.01 -14.00
N VAL A 73 -17.20 -3.72 -14.21
CA VAL A 73 -17.44 -2.76 -13.13
C VAL A 73 -18.85 -2.16 -13.21
N PRO A 74 -19.42 -1.71 -12.07
CA PRO A 74 -18.84 -1.82 -10.73
C PRO A 74 -18.86 -3.27 -10.21
N ILE A 75 -17.80 -3.64 -9.47
CA ILE A 75 -17.76 -4.90 -8.72
C ILE A 75 -18.96 -4.95 -7.78
N LYS A 76 -19.61 -6.09 -7.70
CA LYS A 76 -20.83 -6.28 -6.89
C LYS A 76 -20.58 -7.06 -5.62
N ARG A 77 -19.58 -7.94 -5.64
CA ARG A 77 -19.28 -8.81 -4.50
C ARG A 77 -17.79 -9.13 -4.44
N ALA A 78 -17.06 -8.40 -3.60
CA ALA A 78 -15.64 -8.64 -3.40
C ALA A 78 -15.38 -9.55 -2.20
N ALA A 79 -14.37 -10.43 -2.30
CA ALA A 79 -13.75 -11.10 -1.16
C ALA A 79 -12.48 -10.35 -0.79
N VAL A 80 -12.48 -9.69 0.37
CA VAL A 80 -11.45 -8.76 0.80
C VAL A 80 -10.52 -9.43 1.81
N TYR A 81 -9.21 -9.41 1.56
CA TYR A 81 -8.22 -10.11 2.39
C TYR A 81 -7.64 -9.28 3.53
N SER A 82 -7.94 -8.00 3.59
CA SER A 82 -7.31 -7.09 4.54
C SER A 82 -8.32 -6.14 5.16
N ALA A 83 -8.24 -5.93 6.46
CA ALA A 83 -8.99 -4.92 7.18
C ALA A 83 -8.74 -3.51 6.61
N THR A 84 -7.53 -3.24 6.12
CA THR A 84 -7.15 -2.00 5.44
C THR A 84 -8.04 -1.69 4.23
N HIS A 85 -8.18 -2.68 3.32
CA HIS A 85 -8.99 -2.49 2.13
C HIS A 85 -10.48 -2.47 2.44
N ALA A 86 -10.92 -3.26 3.43
CA ALA A 86 -12.32 -3.25 3.87
C ALA A 86 -12.71 -1.88 4.46
N ALA A 87 -11.86 -1.27 5.28
CA ALA A 87 -12.08 0.06 5.85
C ALA A 87 -12.11 1.13 4.75
N LEU A 88 -11.20 1.07 3.78
CA LEU A 88 -11.22 1.98 2.63
C LEU A 88 -12.54 1.86 1.82
N LEU A 89 -13.00 0.64 1.54
CA LEU A 89 -14.27 0.46 0.81
C LEU A 89 -15.46 0.97 1.60
N GLU A 90 -15.45 0.86 2.92
CA GLU A 90 -16.47 1.44 3.78
C GLU A 90 -16.45 2.97 3.69
N GLU A 91 -15.27 3.61 3.77
CA GLU A 91 -15.11 5.05 3.65
C GLU A 91 -15.55 5.57 2.28
N LEU A 92 -15.26 4.83 1.20
CA LEU A 92 -15.73 5.14 -0.15
C LEU A 92 -17.24 4.89 -0.35
N GLY A 93 -17.97 4.49 0.70
CA GLY A 93 -19.39 4.18 0.61
C GLY A 93 -19.69 2.93 -0.22
N ALA A 94 -18.70 2.05 -0.41
CA ALA A 94 -18.79 0.83 -1.21
C ALA A 94 -18.89 -0.45 -0.35
N SER A 95 -19.20 -0.34 0.94
CA SER A 95 -19.29 -1.49 1.86
C SER A 95 -20.33 -2.52 1.43
N GLU A 96 -21.41 -2.11 0.76
CA GLU A 96 -22.44 -3.01 0.20
C GLU A 96 -21.89 -3.98 -0.86
N HIS A 97 -20.71 -3.68 -1.40
CA HIS A 97 -20.01 -4.53 -2.38
C HIS A 97 -19.03 -5.51 -1.72
N ILE A 98 -18.87 -5.46 -0.40
CA ILE A 98 -18.05 -6.42 0.34
C ILE A 98 -18.90 -7.67 0.60
N GLY A 99 -18.62 -8.75 -0.10
CA GLY A 99 -19.29 -10.03 0.12
C GLY A 99 -18.75 -10.79 1.34
N GLY A 100 -17.47 -10.62 1.62
CA GLY A 100 -16.82 -11.24 2.77
C GLY A 100 -15.41 -10.70 3.03
N ILE A 101 -14.97 -10.85 4.28
CA ILE A 101 -13.67 -10.37 4.76
C ILE A 101 -12.92 -11.52 5.41
N PHE A 102 -11.62 -11.65 5.10
CA PHE A 102 -10.71 -12.54 5.80
C PHE A 102 -10.09 -11.85 7.03
N ASP A 103 -9.62 -12.67 7.98
CA ASP A 103 -8.87 -12.21 9.15
C ASP A 103 -9.60 -11.12 9.96
N THR A 104 -10.91 -11.25 10.11
CA THR A 104 -11.82 -10.29 10.78
C THR A 104 -11.43 -9.94 12.21
N LYS A 105 -10.60 -10.79 12.86
CA LYS A 105 -10.04 -10.52 14.20
C LYS A 105 -9.19 -9.25 14.27
N TYR A 106 -8.63 -8.81 13.13
CA TYR A 106 -7.84 -7.57 13.06
C TYR A 106 -8.68 -6.34 12.72
N LEU A 107 -9.95 -6.53 12.37
CA LEU A 107 -10.86 -5.44 12.05
C LEU A 107 -11.16 -4.62 13.30
N ARG A 108 -11.07 -3.28 13.19
CA ARG A 108 -11.43 -2.33 14.26
C ARG A 108 -12.67 -1.53 13.90
N ASN A 109 -12.94 -1.30 12.62
CA ASN A 109 -14.11 -0.57 12.14
C ASN A 109 -15.41 -1.17 12.70
N SER A 110 -16.16 -0.36 13.45
CA SER A 110 -17.36 -0.79 14.17
C SER A 110 -18.50 -1.16 13.23
N ARG A 111 -18.69 -0.39 12.13
CA ARG A 111 -19.75 -0.62 11.15
C ARG A 111 -19.55 -1.95 10.44
N LEU A 112 -18.34 -2.25 9.96
CA LEU A 112 -18.04 -3.52 9.32
C LEU A 112 -18.23 -4.71 10.28
N LYS A 113 -17.89 -4.55 11.58
CA LYS A 113 -18.17 -5.55 12.60
C LYS A 113 -19.68 -5.80 12.78
N GLU A 114 -20.48 -4.73 12.77
CA GLU A 114 -21.93 -4.85 12.84
C GLU A 114 -22.50 -5.57 11.62
N ASP A 115 -22.02 -5.25 10.42
CA ASP A 115 -22.47 -5.87 9.18
C ASP A 115 -22.09 -7.36 9.12
N ILE A 116 -20.92 -7.74 9.65
CA ILE A 116 -20.54 -9.15 9.85
C ILE A 116 -21.48 -9.83 10.86
N ALA A 117 -21.77 -9.16 11.99
CA ALA A 117 -22.64 -9.72 13.02
C ALA A 117 -24.10 -9.91 12.53
N LYS A 118 -24.57 -9.06 11.61
CA LYS A 118 -25.88 -9.21 10.94
C LYS A 118 -25.89 -10.29 9.85
N GLY A 119 -24.68 -10.69 9.36
CA GLY A 119 -24.55 -11.63 8.25
C GLY A 119 -24.62 -10.98 6.87
N ASP A 120 -24.59 -9.64 6.79
CA ASP A 120 -24.54 -8.89 5.53
C ASP A 120 -23.18 -9.05 4.86
N ILE A 121 -22.11 -9.14 5.66
CA ILE A 121 -20.74 -9.47 5.24
C ILE A 121 -20.33 -10.80 5.87
N ARG A 122 -19.78 -11.72 5.09
CA ARG A 122 -19.32 -13.02 5.60
C ARG A 122 -17.94 -12.94 6.25
N ASP A 123 -17.75 -13.62 7.36
CA ASP A 123 -16.42 -13.94 7.87
C ASP A 123 -15.87 -15.14 7.06
N LEU A 124 -14.80 -14.90 6.31
CA LEU A 124 -14.17 -15.90 5.44
C LEU A 124 -13.04 -16.68 6.13
N GLY A 125 -12.86 -16.47 7.45
CA GLY A 125 -11.82 -17.12 8.22
C GLY A 125 -10.44 -16.50 8.00
N THR A 126 -9.41 -17.34 7.86
CA THR A 126 -8.02 -16.88 7.74
C THR A 126 -7.54 -16.89 6.29
N SER A 127 -6.85 -15.81 5.89
CA SER A 127 -6.29 -15.65 4.55
C SER A 127 -5.23 -16.71 4.18
N ASN A 128 -4.52 -17.24 5.19
CA ASN A 128 -3.50 -18.28 5.01
C ASN A 128 -4.06 -19.68 4.78
N ALA A 129 -5.36 -19.90 5.06
CA ALA A 129 -6.03 -21.21 4.94
C ALA A 129 -7.44 -21.02 4.37
N VAL A 130 -7.50 -20.55 3.12
CA VAL A 130 -8.74 -20.22 2.44
C VAL A 130 -9.64 -21.43 2.29
N ASN A 131 -10.88 -21.32 2.76
CA ASN A 131 -11.90 -22.33 2.57
C ASN A 131 -12.57 -22.12 1.19
N LEU A 132 -12.27 -23.05 0.25
CA LEU A 132 -12.78 -22.97 -1.12
C LEU A 132 -14.32 -23.11 -1.19
N GLU A 133 -14.93 -23.89 -0.30
CA GLU A 133 -16.39 -24.03 -0.27
C GLU A 133 -17.07 -22.73 0.10
N GLN A 134 -16.50 -21.96 1.05
CA GLN A 134 -17.01 -20.61 1.37
C GLN A 134 -16.89 -19.65 0.20
N ILE A 135 -15.79 -19.70 -0.56
CA ILE A 135 -15.61 -18.86 -1.76
C ILE A 135 -16.59 -19.27 -2.85
N MET A 136 -16.78 -20.57 -3.07
CA MET A 136 -17.75 -21.07 -4.05
C MET A 136 -19.19 -20.67 -3.69
N ASP A 137 -19.54 -20.71 -2.42
CA ASP A 137 -20.86 -20.30 -1.94
C ASP A 137 -21.04 -18.78 -1.94
N LEU A 138 -19.97 -18.02 -1.70
CA LEU A 138 -19.97 -16.56 -1.81
C LEU A 138 -20.14 -16.09 -3.25
N GLN A 139 -19.55 -16.79 -4.22
CA GLN A 139 -19.50 -16.41 -5.65
C GLN A 139 -19.03 -14.95 -5.85
N PRO A 140 -17.82 -14.58 -5.40
CA PRO A 140 -17.35 -13.21 -5.55
C PRO A 140 -17.01 -12.89 -7.00
N ASP A 141 -17.18 -11.62 -7.38
CA ASP A 141 -16.77 -11.07 -8.68
C ASP A 141 -15.27 -10.74 -8.70
N LEU A 142 -14.67 -10.60 -7.53
CA LEU A 142 -13.26 -10.23 -7.36
C LEU A 142 -12.70 -10.79 -6.05
N LEU A 143 -11.49 -11.36 -6.12
CA LEU A 143 -10.65 -11.64 -4.95
C LEU A 143 -9.59 -10.55 -4.83
N MET A 144 -9.35 -10.04 -3.61
CA MET A 144 -8.44 -8.93 -3.35
C MET A 144 -7.33 -9.33 -2.35
N PRO A 145 -6.44 -10.29 -2.68
CA PRO A 145 -5.32 -10.65 -1.81
C PRO A 145 -4.18 -9.63 -1.87
N SER A 146 -3.35 -9.60 -0.82
CA SER A 146 -2.06 -8.92 -0.83
C SER A 146 -0.96 -9.91 -1.21
N PRO A 147 -0.21 -9.68 -2.29
CA PRO A 147 0.85 -10.58 -2.73
C PRO A 147 2.08 -10.54 -1.80
N TYR A 148 2.93 -11.56 -1.84
CA TYR A 148 4.26 -11.56 -1.20
C TYR A 148 5.28 -12.32 -2.07
N GLU A 149 6.56 -11.98 -1.95
CA GLU A 149 7.63 -12.41 -2.87
C GLU A 149 7.71 -13.91 -3.11
N SER A 150 7.53 -14.69 -2.06
CA SER A 150 7.62 -16.16 -2.12
C SER A 150 6.28 -16.85 -2.38
N GLN A 151 5.25 -16.12 -2.77
CA GLN A 151 3.93 -16.67 -3.04
C GLN A 151 3.95 -17.51 -4.33
N GLY A 152 3.71 -18.80 -4.20
CA GLY A 152 3.65 -19.74 -5.34
C GLY A 152 2.34 -19.72 -6.13
N GLY A 153 1.58 -18.61 -6.10
CA GLY A 153 0.25 -18.47 -6.66
C GLY A 153 -0.87 -18.80 -5.67
N TYR A 154 -2.11 -18.80 -6.15
CA TYR A 154 -3.32 -18.97 -5.31
C TYR A 154 -3.93 -20.39 -5.43
N GLY A 155 -3.19 -21.31 -6.01
CA GLY A 155 -3.56 -22.73 -6.08
C GLY A 155 -4.92 -22.95 -6.76
N ARG A 156 -5.88 -23.58 -6.05
CA ARG A 156 -7.19 -23.87 -6.62
C ARG A 156 -8.05 -22.65 -6.87
N LEU A 157 -7.79 -21.50 -6.22
CA LEU A 157 -8.52 -20.26 -6.49
C LEU A 157 -8.31 -19.78 -7.94
N GLU A 158 -7.15 -20.01 -8.53
CA GLU A 158 -6.86 -19.66 -9.92
C GLU A 158 -7.65 -20.50 -10.93
N GLN A 159 -8.18 -21.64 -10.49
CA GLN A 159 -8.99 -22.54 -11.32
C GLN A 159 -10.50 -22.20 -11.26
N MET A 160 -10.88 -21.24 -10.41
CA MET A 160 -12.29 -20.93 -10.16
C MET A 160 -12.86 -19.87 -11.12
N ASP A 161 -12.09 -19.39 -12.10
CA ASP A 161 -12.46 -18.34 -13.05
C ASP A 161 -12.95 -17.03 -12.38
N ILE A 162 -12.43 -16.77 -11.15
CA ILE A 162 -12.69 -15.54 -10.41
C ILE A 162 -11.48 -14.63 -10.59
N PRO A 163 -11.66 -13.39 -11.06
CA PRO A 163 -10.55 -12.45 -11.16
C PRO A 163 -9.85 -12.24 -9.81
N ILE A 164 -8.51 -12.25 -9.82
CA ILE A 164 -7.68 -12.02 -8.65
C ILE A 164 -6.93 -10.71 -8.85
N MET A 165 -7.27 -9.69 -8.07
CA MET A 165 -6.55 -8.43 -8.03
C MET A 165 -5.56 -8.45 -6.88
N GLU A 166 -4.30 -8.56 -7.18
CA GLU A 166 -3.24 -8.48 -6.18
C GLU A 166 -3.04 -7.03 -5.72
N CYS A 167 -3.44 -6.77 -4.47
CA CYS A 167 -3.35 -5.44 -3.85
C CYS A 167 -1.90 -5.15 -3.43
N ALA A 168 -1.07 -4.72 -4.40
CA ALA A 168 0.34 -4.42 -4.21
C ALA A 168 0.61 -2.98 -3.74
N ASP A 169 -0.41 -2.28 -3.27
CA ASP A 169 -0.33 -0.88 -2.77
C ASP A 169 0.72 -0.72 -1.67
N TYR A 170 0.87 -1.70 -0.79
CA TYR A 170 1.81 -1.66 0.31
C TYR A 170 3.29 -1.68 -0.13
N MET A 171 3.55 -2.07 -1.39
CA MET A 171 4.87 -2.09 -2.00
C MET A 171 5.22 -0.79 -2.75
N GLU A 172 4.31 0.17 -2.77
CA GLU A 172 4.58 1.47 -3.39
C GLU A 172 5.74 2.21 -2.72
N VAL A 173 6.38 3.07 -3.49
CA VAL A 173 7.65 3.71 -3.12
C VAL A 173 7.49 4.96 -2.25
N SER A 174 6.27 5.39 -1.97
CA SER A 174 6.01 6.55 -1.10
C SER A 174 4.61 6.48 -0.47
N PRO A 175 4.39 7.24 0.64
CA PRO A 175 3.06 7.29 1.27
C PRO A 175 1.95 7.72 0.31
N LEU A 176 2.18 8.77 -0.49
CA LEU A 176 1.19 9.24 -1.46
C LEU A 176 0.99 8.27 -2.63
N ALA A 177 2.03 7.52 -3.03
CA ALA A 177 1.89 6.49 -4.05
C ALA A 177 0.96 5.36 -3.58
N ARG A 178 1.07 4.96 -2.32
CA ARG A 178 0.17 4.00 -1.71
C ARG A 178 -1.27 4.54 -1.62
N ALA A 179 -1.43 5.75 -1.11
CA ALA A 179 -2.73 6.39 -0.98
C ALA A 179 -3.43 6.57 -2.35
N GLU A 180 -2.69 6.81 -3.43
CA GLU A 180 -3.28 7.02 -4.75
C GLU A 180 -4.02 5.78 -5.30
N TRP A 181 -3.78 4.59 -4.76
CA TRP A 181 -4.57 3.40 -5.11
C TRP A 181 -6.06 3.53 -4.76
N ILE A 182 -6.43 4.49 -3.90
CA ILE A 182 -7.83 4.89 -3.65
C ILE A 182 -8.57 5.10 -4.99
N ARG A 183 -7.92 5.73 -5.96
CA ARG A 183 -8.50 6.01 -7.28
C ARG A 183 -8.73 4.74 -8.11
N VAL A 184 -7.85 3.74 -7.97
CA VAL A 184 -8.01 2.43 -8.62
C VAL A 184 -9.21 1.70 -8.02
N TYR A 185 -9.33 1.70 -6.69
CA TYR A 185 -10.49 1.12 -6.01
C TYR A 185 -11.77 1.88 -6.35
N GLY A 186 -11.73 3.21 -6.40
CA GLY A 186 -12.86 4.02 -6.87
C GLY A 186 -13.38 3.60 -8.24
N MET A 187 -12.47 3.35 -9.19
CA MET A 187 -12.81 2.87 -10.54
C MET A 187 -13.42 1.47 -10.53
N LEU A 188 -12.93 0.57 -9.69
CA LEU A 188 -13.45 -0.79 -9.57
C LEU A 188 -14.87 -0.84 -8.98
N PHE A 189 -15.15 0.01 -8.02
CA PHE A 189 -16.41 0.02 -7.30
C PHE A 189 -17.43 1.07 -7.79
N GLY A 190 -17.05 1.85 -8.82
CA GLY A 190 -17.95 2.84 -9.46
C GLY A 190 -18.16 4.12 -8.64
N VAL A 191 -17.17 4.49 -7.83
CA VAL A 191 -17.17 5.67 -6.95
C VAL A 191 -16.00 6.60 -7.25
N GLU A 192 -15.65 6.74 -8.53
CA GLU A 192 -14.47 7.45 -9.02
C GLU A 192 -14.39 8.89 -8.52
N GLN A 193 -15.51 9.62 -8.55
CA GLN A 193 -15.56 11.02 -8.14
C GLN A 193 -15.23 11.20 -6.65
N LEU A 194 -15.75 10.31 -5.80
CA LEU A 194 -15.47 10.34 -4.36
C LEU A 194 -14.00 9.99 -4.11
N ALA A 195 -13.49 8.95 -4.78
CA ALA A 195 -12.10 8.52 -4.68
C ALA A 195 -11.12 9.61 -5.13
N ASP A 196 -11.42 10.31 -6.22
CA ASP A 196 -10.63 11.44 -6.71
C ASP A 196 -10.63 12.61 -5.72
N SER A 197 -11.80 12.95 -5.16
CA SER A 197 -11.92 14.01 -4.16
C SER A 197 -11.15 13.68 -2.91
N LEU A 198 -11.31 12.46 -2.38
CA LEU A 198 -10.62 11.97 -1.20
C LEU A 198 -9.10 11.99 -1.38
N PHE A 199 -8.58 11.44 -2.49
CA PHE A 199 -7.14 11.44 -2.72
C PHE A 199 -6.57 12.85 -2.87
N ASN A 200 -7.27 13.77 -3.55
CA ASN A 200 -6.80 15.15 -3.70
C ASN A 200 -6.74 15.87 -2.33
N GLU A 201 -7.68 15.62 -1.43
CA GLU A 201 -7.65 16.16 -0.07
C GLU A 201 -6.47 15.61 0.74
N ILE A 202 -6.27 14.29 0.70
CA ILE A 202 -5.13 13.60 1.32
C ILE A 202 -3.80 14.19 0.82
N GLU A 203 -3.63 14.31 -0.49
CA GLU A 203 -2.41 14.84 -1.10
C GLU A 203 -2.15 16.30 -0.66
N GLN A 204 -3.18 17.14 -0.68
CA GLN A 204 -3.05 18.53 -0.26
C GLN A 204 -2.67 18.64 1.22
N ARG A 205 -3.35 17.89 2.12
CA ARG A 205 -3.08 17.89 3.56
C ARG A 205 -1.68 17.34 3.85
N TYR A 206 -1.30 16.21 3.23
CA TYR A 206 0.03 15.63 3.36
C TYR A 206 1.13 16.62 2.98
N ASN A 207 1.03 17.24 1.81
CA ASN A 207 2.02 18.19 1.33
C ASN A 207 2.10 19.44 2.21
N GLY A 208 0.97 19.93 2.73
CA GLY A 208 0.91 21.03 3.70
C GLY A 208 1.64 20.71 5.00
N LEU A 209 1.39 19.54 5.58
CA LEU A 209 2.04 19.05 6.79
C LEU A 209 3.56 18.86 6.60
N LYS A 210 3.96 18.24 5.48
CA LYS A 210 5.36 18.09 5.10
C LYS A 210 6.07 19.43 4.97
N ALA A 211 5.44 20.41 4.31
CA ALA A 211 5.98 21.75 4.20
C ALA A 211 6.13 22.42 5.57
N LEU A 212 5.15 22.27 6.45
CA LEU A 212 5.21 22.78 7.83
C LEU A 212 6.38 22.14 8.59
N ALA A 213 6.51 20.82 8.61
CA ALA A 213 7.61 20.12 9.28
C ALA A 213 8.99 20.53 8.74
N SER A 214 9.10 20.86 7.45
CA SER A 214 10.34 21.31 6.83
C SER A 214 10.84 22.65 7.38
N THR A 215 10.02 23.45 8.05
CA THR A 215 10.39 24.72 8.67
C THR A 215 11.14 24.53 9.99
N CYS A 216 11.07 23.35 10.61
CA CYS A 216 11.77 23.06 11.85
C CYS A 216 13.29 23.00 11.63
N LYS A 217 14.02 23.71 12.48
CA LYS A 217 15.50 23.72 12.47
C LYS A 217 16.07 22.49 13.16
N GLU A 218 15.44 22.09 14.24
CA GLU A 218 15.81 20.94 15.06
C GLU A 218 15.11 19.69 14.50
N ARG A 219 15.85 18.59 14.42
CA ARG A 219 15.34 17.31 13.97
C ARG A 219 15.59 16.28 15.05
N PRO A 220 14.56 15.87 15.81
CA PRO A 220 14.71 14.85 16.83
C PRO A 220 15.20 13.54 16.24
N ARG A 221 16.21 12.93 16.92
CA ARG A 221 16.75 11.62 16.53
C ARG A 221 15.75 10.54 16.88
N LEU A 222 15.26 9.86 15.85
CA LEU A 222 14.16 8.93 15.94
C LEU A 222 14.64 7.48 15.89
N LEU A 223 14.36 6.74 16.96
CA LEU A 223 14.42 5.28 17.04
C LEU A 223 13.02 4.71 16.83
N THR A 224 12.91 3.56 16.16
CA THR A 224 11.61 2.90 15.94
C THR A 224 11.68 1.40 16.17
N GLU A 225 10.48 0.81 16.39
CA GLU A 225 10.28 -0.61 16.62
C GLU A 225 10.97 -1.13 17.89
N ARG A 226 10.92 -2.45 18.11
CA ARG A 226 11.57 -3.14 19.24
C ARG A 226 12.14 -4.47 18.77
N PRO A 227 13.07 -5.05 19.54
CA PRO A 227 13.54 -6.38 19.24
C PRO A 227 12.43 -7.42 19.44
N LEU A 228 12.34 -8.36 18.51
CA LEU A 228 11.47 -9.52 18.58
C LEU A 228 12.32 -10.76 18.32
N SER A 229 12.27 -11.74 19.24
CA SER A 229 13.01 -13.01 19.11
C SER A 229 14.51 -12.80 18.78
N GLY A 230 15.14 -11.80 19.40
CA GLY A 230 16.58 -11.52 19.24
C GLY A 230 16.95 -10.69 17.99
N THR A 231 15.98 -10.29 17.20
CA THR A 231 16.20 -9.48 15.99
C THR A 231 15.40 -8.18 16.06
N TRP A 232 16.00 -7.09 15.60
CA TRP A 232 15.35 -5.79 15.50
C TRP A 232 15.10 -5.46 14.03
N HIS A 233 13.84 -5.44 13.64
CA HIS A 233 13.46 -5.07 12.28
C HIS A 233 13.21 -3.56 12.21
N VAL A 234 14.04 -2.86 11.43
CA VAL A 234 13.93 -1.40 11.26
C VAL A 234 13.50 -1.07 9.85
N PRO A 235 12.54 -0.14 9.67
CA PRO A 235 12.21 0.36 8.33
C PRO A 235 13.44 0.97 7.66
N ASN A 236 13.66 0.66 6.38
CA ASN A 236 14.75 1.25 5.61
C ASN A 236 14.45 2.73 5.31
N GLY A 237 15.47 3.54 5.06
CA GLY A 237 15.32 4.98 4.81
C GLY A 237 14.48 5.32 3.58
N GLU A 238 14.50 4.45 2.55
CA GLU A 238 13.71 4.61 1.32
C GLU A 238 12.36 3.87 1.36
N SER A 239 12.03 3.22 2.47
CA SER A 239 10.70 2.62 2.65
C SER A 239 9.64 3.71 2.82
N THR A 240 8.38 3.37 2.56
CA THR A 240 7.23 4.25 2.80
C THR A 240 7.26 4.84 4.22
N THR A 241 7.57 4.01 5.22
CA THR A 241 7.66 4.43 6.62
C THR A 241 8.88 5.34 6.87
N GLY A 242 10.06 5.01 6.32
CA GLY A 242 11.27 5.84 6.44
C GLY A 242 11.09 7.21 5.79
N ILE A 243 10.40 7.25 4.63
CA ILE A 243 10.05 8.49 3.96
C ILE A 243 9.11 9.33 4.85
N LEU A 244 8.12 8.70 5.48
CA LEU A 244 7.17 9.39 6.35
C LEU A 244 7.89 10.01 7.56
N TYR A 245 8.82 9.32 8.19
CA TYR A 245 9.63 9.87 9.28
C TYR A 245 10.45 11.08 8.85
N ARG A 246 11.09 10.99 7.68
CA ARG A 246 11.81 12.12 7.09
C ARG A 246 10.88 13.30 6.79
N ASP A 247 9.69 13.05 6.23
CA ASP A 247 8.72 14.07 5.87
C ASP A 247 8.08 14.71 7.11
N ALA A 248 8.04 13.99 8.24
CA ALA A 248 7.69 14.50 9.56
C ALA A 248 8.80 15.32 10.23
N GLY A 249 9.98 15.48 9.61
CA GLY A 249 11.09 16.26 10.13
C GLY A 249 11.99 15.52 11.14
N ALA A 250 11.91 14.20 11.23
CA ALA A 250 12.83 13.42 12.07
C ALA A 250 14.24 13.30 11.48
N ASP A 251 15.23 13.16 12.35
CA ASP A 251 16.54 12.56 12.07
C ASP A 251 16.43 11.05 12.35
N TYR A 252 15.96 10.30 11.33
CA TYR A 252 15.73 8.88 11.49
C TYR A 252 17.03 8.11 11.53
N LEU A 253 17.28 7.37 12.62
CA LEU A 253 18.57 6.71 12.88
C LEU A 253 19.01 5.68 11.83
N PHE A 254 18.08 5.21 10.99
CA PHE A 254 18.33 4.23 9.94
C PHE A 254 18.01 4.77 8.53
N ALA A 255 18.00 6.10 8.37
CA ALA A 255 17.76 6.75 7.08
C ALA A 255 18.81 6.40 6.01
N ASP A 256 20.00 5.98 6.43
CA ASP A 256 21.12 5.57 5.59
C ASP A 256 20.99 4.14 5.02
N ILE A 257 20.05 3.34 5.54
CA ILE A 257 19.82 1.99 5.03
C ILE A 257 19.02 2.08 3.73
N PRO A 258 19.60 1.63 2.59
CA PRO A 258 18.93 1.74 1.29
C PRO A 258 17.82 0.71 1.12
N GLY A 259 16.96 0.95 0.12
CA GLY A 259 15.89 0.04 -0.31
C GLY A 259 14.57 0.26 0.41
N SER A 260 13.51 -0.31 -0.16
CA SER A 260 12.17 -0.36 0.40
C SER A 260 12.03 -1.48 1.43
N GLY A 261 11.06 -1.39 2.34
CA GLY A 261 10.79 -2.43 3.33
C GLY A 261 11.55 -2.24 4.64
N ALA A 262 11.98 -3.33 5.27
CA ALA A 262 12.65 -3.32 6.56
C ALA A 262 13.88 -4.24 6.57
N SER A 263 14.92 -3.85 7.29
CA SER A 263 16.14 -4.63 7.50
C SER A 263 16.15 -5.28 8.87
N ALA A 264 16.56 -6.54 8.91
CA ALA A 264 16.81 -7.28 10.14
C ALA A 264 18.21 -6.94 10.66
N MET A 265 18.31 -6.40 11.88
CA MET A 265 19.55 -6.01 12.53
C MET A 265 19.74 -6.73 13.84
N SER A 266 21.01 -6.91 14.27
CA SER A 266 21.28 -7.38 15.64
C SER A 266 20.93 -6.28 16.65
N ILE A 267 20.62 -6.71 17.87
CA ILE A 267 20.30 -5.78 18.96
C ILE A 267 21.47 -4.82 19.21
N GLU A 268 22.72 -5.31 19.17
CA GLU A 268 23.92 -4.53 19.42
C GLU A 268 24.09 -3.40 18.39
N MET A 269 23.87 -3.69 17.10
CA MET A 269 23.96 -2.68 16.03
C MET A 269 22.93 -1.57 16.19
N VAL A 270 21.71 -1.93 16.65
CA VAL A 270 20.67 -0.94 16.90
C VAL A 270 20.97 -0.13 18.15
N LEU A 271 21.41 -0.78 19.23
CA LEU A 271 21.74 -0.11 20.50
C LEU A 271 22.83 0.94 20.33
N ASP A 272 23.86 0.68 19.51
CA ASP A 272 24.93 1.65 19.25
C ASP A 272 24.36 2.98 18.71
N ARG A 273 23.39 2.93 17.79
CA ARG A 273 22.68 4.12 17.30
C ARG A 273 21.68 4.67 18.31
N ALA A 274 20.98 3.80 19.03
CA ALA A 274 19.91 4.14 19.96
C ALA A 274 20.37 4.94 21.20
N LEU A 275 21.66 4.89 21.57
CA LEU A 275 22.22 5.70 22.67
C LEU A 275 22.09 7.20 22.44
N HIS A 276 21.81 7.62 21.21
CA HIS A 276 21.65 9.01 20.84
C HIS A 276 20.21 9.39 20.49
N ALA A 277 19.24 8.46 20.64
CA ALA A 277 17.87 8.71 20.32
C ALA A 277 17.20 9.69 21.29
N ASP A 278 16.38 10.59 20.75
CA ASP A 278 15.59 11.54 21.52
C ASP A 278 14.15 11.00 21.72
N ILE A 279 13.60 10.32 20.68
CA ILE A 279 12.26 9.74 20.68
C ILE A 279 12.36 8.29 20.20
N TRP A 280 11.55 7.43 20.83
CA TRP A 280 11.43 6.02 20.48
C TRP A 280 9.97 5.67 20.20
N LEU A 281 9.62 5.36 18.95
CA LEU A 281 8.28 4.99 18.52
C LEU A 281 8.14 3.47 18.42
N ILE A 282 7.14 2.91 19.08
CA ILE A 282 6.86 1.48 19.03
C ILE A 282 5.37 1.25 18.70
N LYS A 283 5.12 0.39 17.70
CA LYS A 283 3.80 -0.21 17.50
C LYS A 283 3.71 -1.48 18.35
N SER A 284 2.67 -1.59 19.16
CA SER A 284 2.42 -2.77 20.00
C SER A 284 0.99 -3.26 19.83
N PHE A 285 0.84 -4.57 19.89
CA PHE A 285 -0.48 -5.19 20.04
C PHE A 285 -0.76 -5.30 21.55
N GLY A 286 -1.53 -4.36 22.07
CA GLY A 286 -1.75 -4.15 23.50
C GLY A 286 -0.83 -3.10 24.13
N PRO A 287 -1.08 -2.75 25.40
CA PRO A 287 -0.30 -1.77 26.13
C PRO A 287 1.15 -2.24 26.31
N LEU A 288 2.09 -1.28 26.26
CA LEU A 288 3.52 -1.56 26.41
C LEU A 288 4.17 -0.45 27.23
N THR A 289 4.93 -0.82 28.25
CA THR A 289 5.71 0.11 29.06
C THR A 289 7.21 -0.05 28.85
N LYS A 290 7.98 0.95 29.30
CA LYS A 290 9.45 0.90 29.23
C LYS A 290 10.01 -0.22 30.11
N GLU A 291 9.39 -0.48 31.26
CA GLU A 291 9.75 -1.56 32.18
C GLU A 291 9.59 -2.92 31.50
N GLN A 292 8.48 -3.17 30.83
CA GLN A 292 8.26 -4.41 30.07
C GLN A 292 9.31 -4.60 28.96
N LEU A 293 9.67 -3.51 28.24
CA LEU A 293 10.73 -3.56 27.22
C LEU A 293 12.09 -3.92 27.82
N ILE A 294 12.39 -3.43 29.03
CA ILE A 294 13.64 -3.72 29.75
C ILE A 294 13.64 -5.16 30.26
N ASP A 295 12.48 -5.66 30.75
CA ASP A 295 12.34 -7.05 31.20
C ASP A 295 12.55 -8.02 30.02
N ASP A 296 11.95 -7.73 28.85
CA ASP A 296 12.09 -8.51 27.63
C ASP A 296 13.52 -8.44 27.03
N THR A 297 14.13 -7.24 27.10
CA THR A 297 15.47 -6.96 26.55
C THR A 297 16.22 -6.00 27.48
N PRO A 298 16.99 -6.53 28.45
CA PRO A 298 17.65 -5.69 29.50
C PRO A 298 18.58 -4.60 28.97
N ALA A 299 19.11 -4.76 27.76
CA ALA A 299 19.95 -3.77 27.11
C ALA A 299 19.20 -2.47 26.77
N CYS A 300 17.88 -2.53 26.60
CA CYS A 300 17.03 -1.36 26.33
C CYS A 300 17.01 -0.32 27.47
N LYS A 301 17.46 -0.70 28.69
CA LYS A 301 17.58 0.24 29.83
C LYS A 301 18.51 1.44 29.54
N HIS A 302 19.45 1.27 28.60
CA HIS A 302 20.42 2.30 28.24
C HIS A 302 19.92 3.30 27.19
N ILE A 303 18.74 3.07 26.60
CA ILE A 303 18.14 3.95 25.60
C ILE A 303 17.55 5.17 26.32
N PRO A 304 18.09 6.39 26.09
CA PRO A 304 17.64 7.59 26.80
C PRO A 304 16.31 8.13 26.28
N ALA A 305 15.88 7.68 25.08
CA ALA A 305 14.76 8.21 24.33
C ALA A 305 13.43 8.19 25.10
N ARG A 306 12.62 9.22 24.86
CA ARG A 306 11.22 9.27 25.29
C ARG A 306 10.42 8.24 24.49
N LEU A 307 9.85 7.27 25.19
CA LEU A 307 9.02 6.24 24.58
C LEU A 307 7.64 6.80 24.21
N GLN A 308 7.18 6.45 23.02
CA GLN A 308 5.84 6.71 22.53
C GLN A 308 5.30 5.42 21.92
N VAL A 309 4.15 4.98 22.39
CA VAL A 309 3.57 3.67 21.99
C VAL A 309 2.29 3.88 21.21
N CYS A 310 2.17 3.20 20.08
CA CYS A 310 0.91 3.04 19.37
C CYS A 310 0.32 1.68 19.76
N ASN A 311 -0.75 1.68 20.56
CA ASN A 311 -1.50 0.46 20.85
C ASN A 311 -2.48 0.15 19.72
N THR A 312 -2.10 -0.75 18.82
CA THR A 312 -2.89 -1.10 17.63
C THR A 312 -4.16 -1.93 17.94
N GLU A 313 -4.39 -2.30 19.21
CA GLU A 313 -5.68 -2.85 19.64
C GLU A 313 -6.72 -1.74 19.90
N GLU A 314 -6.27 -0.56 20.30
CA GLU A 314 -7.16 0.57 20.66
C GLU A 314 -7.43 1.51 19.49
N VAL A 315 -6.46 1.64 18.57
CA VAL A 315 -6.54 2.56 17.43
C VAL A 315 -6.53 1.82 16.10
N PRO A 316 -7.27 2.29 15.08
CA PRO A 316 -7.37 1.64 13.77
C PRO A 316 -6.15 1.92 12.87
N PHE A 317 -4.93 1.83 13.44
CA PHE A 317 -3.68 2.19 12.78
C PHE A 317 -3.54 1.55 11.39
N PHE A 318 -3.75 0.23 11.30
CA PHE A 318 -3.57 -0.50 10.03
C PHE A 318 -4.77 -0.38 9.08
N GLU A 319 -5.91 0.11 9.54
CA GLU A 319 -7.07 0.37 8.70
C GLU A 319 -6.98 1.74 8.03
N GLU A 320 -6.48 2.75 8.74
CA GLU A 320 -6.48 4.15 8.30
C GLU A 320 -5.15 4.56 7.65
N THR A 321 -4.04 4.42 8.37
CA THR A 321 -2.77 5.05 7.97
C THR A 321 -2.21 4.60 6.61
N PRO A 322 -2.52 3.41 6.06
CA PRO A 322 -2.08 3.03 4.73
C PRO A 322 -2.60 3.90 3.59
N PHE A 323 -3.85 4.34 3.69
CA PHE A 323 -4.48 5.20 2.70
C PHE A 323 -4.61 6.65 3.16
N HIS A 324 -4.45 6.92 4.47
CA HIS A 324 -4.39 8.24 5.10
C HIS A 324 -3.02 8.53 5.72
N PRO A 325 -1.96 8.63 4.90
CA PRO A 325 -0.64 8.91 5.42
C PRO A 325 -0.53 10.30 6.09
N GLU A 326 -1.44 11.23 5.76
CA GLU A 326 -1.51 12.56 6.37
C GLU A 326 -1.93 12.49 7.84
N TYR A 327 -2.78 11.55 8.26
CA TYR A 327 -3.13 11.36 9.67
C TYR A 327 -1.91 10.94 10.49
N LEU A 328 -1.16 9.96 9.98
CA LEU A 328 0.06 9.55 10.64
C LEU A 328 1.14 10.63 10.60
N LEU A 329 1.26 11.36 9.49
CA LEU A 329 2.21 12.48 9.38
C LEU A 329 1.89 13.58 10.40
N GLU A 330 0.62 13.93 10.57
CA GLU A 330 0.15 14.91 11.55
C GLU A 330 0.48 14.46 12.99
N ASN A 331 0.18 13.21 13.33
CA ASN A 331 0.51 12.66 14.66
C ASN A 331 2.02 12.62 14.89
N LEU A 332 2.82 12.22 13.90
CA LEU A 332 4.28 12.25 14.00
C LEU A 332 4.80 13.67 14.23
N ILE A 333 4.29 14.66 13.51
CA ILE A 333 4.69 16.08 13.70
C ILE A 333 4.33 16.55 15.12
N SER A 334 3.15 16.21 15.62
CA SER A 334 2.75 16.61 16.99
C SER A 334 3.67 16.02 18.07
N VAL A 335 4.19 14.81 17.84
CA VAL A 335 5.12 14.12 18.76
C VAL A 335 6.55 14.63 18.64
N LEU A 336 7.01 14.85 17.39
CA LEU A 336 8.38 15.26 17.08
C LEU A 336 8.62 16.75 17.30
N HIS A 337 7.62 17.58 16.99
CA HIS A 337 7.72 19.04 16.94
C HIS A 337 6.56 19.70 17.70
N PRO A 338 6.46 19.51 19.03
CA PRO A 338 5.39 20.09 19.83
C PRO A 338 5.37 21.63 19.79
N GLU A 339 6.50 22.26 19.45
CA GLU A 339 6.62 23.71 19.26
C GLU A 339 5.78 24.25 18.10
N LEU A 340 5.45 23.42 17.12
CA LEU A 340 4.57 23.82 16.01
C LEU A 340 3.10 23.93 16.42
N GLY A 341 2.71 23.41 17.61
CA GLY A 341 1.35 23.47 18.11
C GLY A 341 0.35 22.66 17.30
N VAL A 342 0.81 21.73 16.46
CA VAL A 342 -0.05 20.81 15.72
C VAL A 342 -0.76 19.90 16.70
N LYS A 343 -2.10 19.86 16.60
CA LYS A 343 -2.93 18.93 17.35
C LYS A 343 -3.38 17.85 16.39
N ALA A 344 -2.90 16.64 16.60
CA ALA A 344 -3.31 15.52 15.78
C ALA A 344 -4.78 15.19 16.05
N GLU A 345 -5.55 15.06 14.99
CA GLU A 345 -6.93 14.60 15.05
C GLU A 345 -6.96 13.10 15.40
N HIS A 346 -5.99 12.35 14.84
CA HIS A 346 -5.78 10.92 15.11
C HIS A 346 -4.51 10.75 15.94
N GLU A 347 -4.66 10.37 17.21
CA GLU A 347 -3.53 10.15 18.13
C GLU A 347 -3.13 8.68 18.15
N TYR A 348 -2.20 8.30 17.29
CA TYR A 348 -1.68 6.92 17.23
C TYR A 348 -0.57 6.69 18.27
N PHE A 349 0.42 7.55 18.30
CA PHE A 349 1.54 7.48 19.26
C PHE A 349 1.29 8.42 20.43
N LYS A 350 1.39 7.87 21.65
CA LYS A 350 1.18 8.56 22.93
C LYS A 350 2.30 8.27 23.91
#